data_ddad62eebd0b7ce4db674bb6f9ab8bd0
#
_entry.id   ddad62eebd0b7ce4db674bb6f9ab8bd0
#
_cell.length_a   1.000
_cell.length_b   1.000
_cell.length_c   1.000
_cell.angle_alpha   90.00
_cell.angle_beta   90.00
_cell.angle_gamma   90.00
#
_symmetry.space_group_name_H-M   'P 1'
#
loop_
_entity.id
_entity.type
_entity.pdbx_description
1 polymer ?
#
loop_
_entity_poly.entity_id
_entity_poly.type
_entity_poly.pdbx_seq_one_letter_code
_entity_poly.pdbx_strand_id
1 'polypeptide(L)'
;MLPNCEEKQDFNQSSDQVRCSQLKNHLRSLIELHNGSTKSPDVVEAIQHLSVFCPYEEHSPEWIHLFMGEFLVQTSPNFPGRLPPKREGDKQAQYTLGKLSFNTFHPKDLVCTLRGVRNVVAPKSDGTFTYDLICDTIVHLPEGDVEAEILNESFCCKDDESGRVTVFFTGSTLSPSSTVLADASKMSLWSKTFNESTLKTAAAERTYFGWLMDKALKRMLGMSVRMEKRHSFRLEFNKAFRGHIDVLYLDEEMRITKGNRGTIVIMERICSHEFGLI
;
A
#
# COMPACT_ATOMS: atom_id res chain seq x y z
N MET A 1 50.75 -18.33 -17.87
CA MET A 1 49.68 -18.43 -16.89
C MET A 1 48.68 -17.35 -17.20
N LEU A 2 47.51 -17.72 -17.70
CA LEU A 2 46.43 -16.78 -17.92
C LEU A 2 45.68 -16.64 -16.57
N PRO A 3 45.27 -15.44 -16.13
CA PRO A 3 44.51 -15.27 -14.89
C PRO A 3 43.17 -15.96 -15.02
N ASN A 4 42.78 -16.67 -13.96
CA ASN A 4 41.54 -17.43 -13.87
C ASN A 4 40.31 -16.55 -14.18
N CYS A 5 39.38 -17.05 -14.98
CA CYS A 5 38.12 -16.38 -15.29
C CYS A 5 37.24 -16.10 -14.04
N GLU A 6 37.43 -16.85 -12.97
CA GLU A 6 36.72 -16.71 -11.70
C GLU A 6 37.05 -15.40 -10.97
N GLU A 7 38.34 -15.00 -10.93
CA GLU A 7 38.76 -13.74 -10.27
C GLU A 7 38.21 -12.47 -10.94
N LYS A 8 37.90 -12.50 -12.25
CA LYS A 8 37.32 -11.35 -12.96
C LYS A 8 35.83 -11.21 -12.73
N GLN A 9 35.11 -12.31 -12.48
CA GLN A 9 33.68 -12.25 -12.15
C GLN A 9 33.43 -11.68 -10.75
N ASP A 10 34.23 -12.11 -9.76
CA ASP A 10 34.12 -11.61 -8.38
C ASP A 10 34.45 -10.10 -8.26
N PHE A 11 35.42 -9.61 -9.02
CA PHE A 11 35.81 -8.20 -9.00
C PHE A 11 34.73 -7.30 -9.62
N ASN A 12 34.05 -7.72 -10.68
CA ASN A 12 32.93 -6.98 -11.28
C ASN A 12 31.70 -6.98 -10.37
N GLN A 13 31.36 -8.11 -9.74
CA GLN A 13 30.24 -8.19 -8.80
C GLN A 13 30.42 -7.24 -7.61
N SER A 14 31.63 -7.15 -7.04
CA SER A 14 31.92 -6.23 -5.93
C SER A 14 31.77 -4.76 -6.34
N SER A 15 32.22 -4.38 -7.55
CA SER A 15 32.10 -3.02 -8.05
C SER A 15 30.64 -2.62 -8.34
N ASP A 16 29.85 -3.53 -8.89
CA ASP A 16 28.45 -3.31 -9.21
C ASP A 16 27.58 -3.23 -7.93
N GLN A 17 27.88 -4.02 -6.91
CA GLN A 17 27.22 -3.91 -5.60
C GLN A 17 27.48 -2.55 -4.93
N VAL A 18 28.73 -2.06 -4.94
CA VAL A 18 29.08 -0.75 -4.40
C VAL A 18 28.34 0.35 -5.15
N ARG A 19 28.30 0.27 -6.47
CA ARG A 19 27.60 1.25 -7.32
C ARG A 19 26.09 1.21 -7.09
N CYS A 20 25.49 0.04 -6.99
CA CYS A 20 24.07 -0.14 -6.68
C CYS A 20 23.72 0.48 -5.31
N SER A 21 24.54 0.25 -4.29
CA SER A 21 24.35 0.85 -2.96
C SER A 21 24.42 2.38 -3.00
N GLN A 22 25.37 2.95 -3.77
CA GLN A 22 25.45 4.41 -3.96
C GLN A 22 24.20 4.97 -4.66
N LEU A 23 23.71 4.30 -5.71
CA LEU A 23 22.49 4.71 -6.43
C LEU A 23 21.26 4.64 -5.53
N LYS A 24 21.11 3.60 -4.70
CA LYS A 24 20.03 3.51 -3.71
C LYS A 24 20.07 4.66 -2.71
N ASN A 25 21.25 4.97 -2.16
CA ASN A 25 21.40 6.07 -1.21
C ASN A 25 21.11 7.43 -1.86
N HIS A 26 21.54 7.62 -3.11
CA HIS A 26 21.22 8.81 -3.87
C HIS A 26 19.70 8.94 -4.09
N LEU A 27 19.03 7.86 -4.49
CA LEU A 27 17.58 7.83 -4.67
C LEU A 27 16.84 8.15 -3.36
N ARG A 28 17.27 7.59 -2.20
CA ARG A 28 16.72 7.90 -0.87
C ARG A 28 16.80 9.40 -0.58
N SER A 29 17.96 10.01 -0.81
CA SER A 29 18.15 11.46 -0.60
C SER A 29 17.27 12.29 -1.50
N LEU A 30 17.08 11.91 -2.76
CA LEU A 30 16.17 12.60 -3.68
C LEU A 30 14.71 12.47 -3.25
N ILE A 31 14.27 11.29 -2.82
CA ILE A 31 12.91 11.08 -2.32
C ILE A 31 12.64 11.93 -1.08
N GLU A 32 13.59 12.04 -0.16
CA GLU A 32 13.49 12.92 1.00
C GLU A 32 13.42 14.39 0.59
N LEU A 33 14.32 14.84 -0.31
CA LEU A 33 14.38 16.21 -0.83
C LEU A 33 13.05 16.62 -1.48
N HIS A 34 12.43 15.71 -2.24
CA HIS A 34 11.17 15.96 -2.95
C HIS A 34 9.92 15.52 -2.15
N ASN A 35 10.04 15.32 -0.82
CA ASN A 35 8.93 14.90 0.05
C ASN A 35 8.14 13.69 -0.47
N GLY A 36 8.85 12.68 -0.95
CA GLY A 36 8.26 11.45 -1.48
C GLY A 36 7.71 11.54 -2.91
N SER A 37 7.91 12.65 -3.61
CA SER A 37 7.43 12.80 -4.99
C SER A 37 8.34 12.06 -5.98
N THR A 38 7.73 11.22 -6.82
CA THR A 38 8.42 10.52 -7.91
C THR A 38 8.28 11.22 -9.27
N LYS A 39 7.79 12.48 -9.29
CA LYS A 39 7.55 13.22 -10.54
C LYS A 39 8.72 14.11 -10.93
N SER A 40 9.66 14.36 -10.03
CA SER A 40 10.86 15.16 -10.31
C SER A 40 11.74 14.44 -11.31
N PRO A 41 12.30 15.16 -12.32
CA PRO A 41 13.13 14.56 -13.36
C PRO A 41 14.35 13.81 -12.81
N ASP A 42 15.01 14.34 -11.79
CA ASP A 42 16.15 13.74 -11.11
C ASP A 42 15.80 12.43 -10.40
N VAL A 43 14.60 12.34 -9.79
CA VAL A 43 14.10 11.08 -9.19
C VAL A 43 13.83 10.06 -10.29
N VAL A 44 13.21 10.47 -11.41
CA VAL A 44 12.94 9.57 -12.54
C VAL A 44 14.24 9.04 -13.12
N GLU A 45 15.24 9.90 -13.31
CA GLU A 45 16.56 9.52 -13.82
C GLU A 45 17.27 8.54 -12.86
N ALA A 46 17.26 8.82 -11.56
CA ALA A 46 17.84 7.93 -10.55
C ALA A 46 17.19 6.53 -10.56
N ILE A 47 15.85 6.47 -10.72
CA ILE A 47 15.14 5.19 -10.84
C ILE A 47 15.57 4.46 -12.12
N GLN A 48 15.67 5.15 -13.24
CA GLN A 48 16.11 4.55 -14.51
C GLN A 48 17.54 3.98 -14.40
N HIS A 49 18.45 4.74 -13.79
CA HIS A 49 19.80 4.26 -13.55
C HIS A 49 19.84 3.03 -12.64
N LEU A 50 19.06 3.03 -11.55
CA LEU A 50 19.02 1.90 -10.64
C LEU A 50 18.40 0.64 -11.29
N SER A 51 17.38 0.82 -12.14
CA SER A 51 16.69 -0.29 -12.80
C SER A 51 17.61 -1.14 -13.68
N VAL A 52 18.67 -0.56 -14.22
CA VAL A 52 19.67 -1.29 -15.03
C VAL A 52 20.48 -2.29 -14.18
N PHE A 53 20.55 -2.04 -12.87
CA PHE A 53 21.26 -2.88 -11.92
C PHE A 53 20.35 -3.86 -11.16
N CYS A 54 19.11 -4.12 -11.66
CA CYS A 54 18.26 -5.13 -11.04
C CYS A 54 18.97 -6.49 -11.07
N PRO A 55 19.28 -7.08 -9.90
CA PRO A 55 20.20 -8.21 -9.85
C PRO A 55 19.58 -9.53 -10.27
N TYR A 56 18.25 -9.58 -10.38
CA TYR A 56 17.50 -10.81 -10.62
C TYR A 56 16.61 -10.71 -11.86
N GLU A 57 16.56 -11.81 -12.59
CA GLU A 57 15.61 -11.96 -13.69
C GLU A 57 14.19 -12.06 -13.14
N GLU A 58 13.29 -11.29 -13.72
CA GLU A 58 11.90 -11.23 -13.29
C GLU A 58 11.23 -12.61 -13.33
N HIS A 59 10.54 -12.96 -12.25
CA HIS A 59 9.89 -14.26 -12.03
C HIS A 59 10.82 -15.47 -11.89
N SER A 60 12.14 -15.27 -11.73
CA SER A 60 13.01 -16.35 -11.26
C SER A 60 12.63 -16.79 -9.84
N PRO A 61 13.01 -17.97 -9.36
CA PRO A 61 12.74 -18.39 -7.99
C PRO A 61 13.27 -17.40 -6.94
N GLU A 62 14.47 -16.85 -7.17
CA GLU A 62 15.11 -15.85 -6.31
C GLU A 62 14.29 -14.54 -6.30
N TRP A 63 13.85 -14.08 -7.47
CA TRP A 63 13.00 -12.90 -7.60
C TRP A 63 11.69 -13.07 -6.83
N ILE A 64 11.02 -14.23 -6.96
CA ILE A 64 9.79 -14.55 -6.25
C ILE A 64 10.02 -14.48 -4.74
N HIS A 65 11.13 -15.04 -4.26
CA HIS A 65 11.49 -15.00 -2.83
C HIS A 65 11.66 -13.56 -2.34
N LEU A 66 12.34 -12.71 -3.10
CA LEU A 66 12.54 -11.31 -2.76
C LEU A 66 11.27 -10.45 -2.92
N PHE A 67 10.36 -10.85 -3.81
CA PHE A 67 9.10 -10.14 -3.99
C PHE A 67 8.17 -10.28 -2.78
N MET A 68 8.27 -11.39 -2.03
CA MET A 68 7.56 -11.63 -0.77
C MET A 68 8.18 -10.82 0.37
N GLY A 69 7.37 -10.51 1.36
CA GLY A 69 7.78 -9.81 2.59
C GLY A 69 6.92 -8.59 2.90
N GLU A 70 7.34 -7.84 3.89
CA GLU A 70 6.72 -6.58 4.30
C GLU A 70 7.60 -5.41 3.88
N PHE A 71 6.98 -4.41 3.26
CA PHE A 71 7.66 -3.25 2.70
C PHE A 71 6.97 -1.96 3.14
N LEU A 72 7.76 -0.98 3.58
CA LEU A 72 7.31 0.38 3.89
C LEU A 72 7.39 1.26 2.63
N VAL A 73 6.29 1.89 2.28
CA VAL A 73 6.22 2.82 1.14
C VAL A 73 6.93 4.13 1.51
N GLN A 74 7.96 4.50 0.74
CA GLN A 74 8.75 5.72 0.91
C GLN A 74 8.22 6.89 0.09
N THR A 75 7.49 6.59 -0.97
CA THR A 75 6.88 7.61 -1.82
C THR A 75 5.66 8.25 -1.17
N SER A 76 5.43 9.53 -1.47
CA SER A 76 4.22 10.22 -1.00
C SER A 76 2.97 9.49 -1.49
N PRO A 77 2.05 9.13 -0.60
CA PRO A 77 0.82 8.45 -0.98
C PRO A 77 0.03 9.28 -1.99
N ASN A 78 -0.31 8.67 -3.12
CA ASN A 78 -1.03 9.30 -4.22
C ASN A 78 -2.43 8.69 -4.39
N PHE A 79 -3.18 8.60 -3.28
CA PHE A 79 -4.58 8.21 -3.35
C PHE A 79 -5.43 9.36 -3.91
N PRO A 80 -6.51 9.05 -4.64
CA PRO A 80 -7.44 10.07 -5.13
C PRO A 80 -8.07 10.86 -3.99
N GLY A 81 -8.18 12.19 -4.15
CA GLY A 81 -8.87 13.05 -3.18
C GLY A 81 -8.04 13.44 -1.97
N ARG A 82 -6.71 13.56 -2.13
CA ARG A 82 -5.86 14.19 -1.13
C ARG A 82 -6.38 15.58 -0.82
N LEU A 83 -6.50 15.89 0.47
CA LEU A 83 -6.90 17.21 0.93
C LEU A 83 -5.72 18.19 0.83
N PRO A 84 -5.98 19.48 0.61
CA PRO A 84 -4.92 20.48 0.67
C PRO A 84 -4.27 20.52 2.06
N PRO A 85 -2.97 20.78 2.16
CA PRO A 85 -2.30 20.90 3.45
C PRO A 85 -2.93 22.02 4.27
N LYS A 86 -3.13 21.81 5.57
CA LYS A 86 -3.70 22.81 6.48
C LYS A 86 -2.76 24.00 6.70
N ARG A 87 -1.45 23.77 6.59
CA ARG A 87 -0.41 24.78 6.72
C ARG A 87 0.63 24.58 5.62
N GLU A 88 1.22 25.65 5.15
CA GLU A 88 2.35 25.59 4.23
C GLU A 88 3.51 24.83 4.92
N GLY A 89 4.04 23.81 4.24
CA GLY A 89 5.08 22.91 4.80
C GLY A 89 4.56 21.67 5.53
N ASP A 90 3.24 21.48 5.67
CA ASP A 90 2.68 20.26 6.24
C ASP A 90 2.92 19.08 5.27
N LYS A 91 3.78 18.15 5.72
CA LYS A 91 4.20 16.98 4.91
C LYS A 91 3.19 15.84 4.95
N GLN A 92 2.31 15.82 5.96
CA GLN A 92 1.40 14.71 6.17
C GLN A 92 0.25 14.72 5.15
N ALA A 93 0.02 13.58 4.52
CA ALA A 93 -1.04 13.41 3.56
C ALA A 93 -2.39 13.22 4.29
N GLN A 94 -3.34 14.11 4.02
CA GLN A 94 -4.69 14.04 4.57
C GLN A 94 -5.71 13.66 3.49
N TYR A 95 -6.68 12.85 3.90
CA TYR A 95 -7.77 12.37 3.05
C TYR A 95 -9.06 12.33 3.87
N THR A 96 -10.19 12.17 3.21
CA THR A 96 -11.41 11.75 3.92
C THR A 96 -11.44 10.22 4.01
N LEU A 97 -12.05 9.69 5.07
CA LEU A 97 -12.23 8.25 5.26
C LEU A 97 -12.90 7.61 4.03
N GLY A 98 -13.90 8.26 3.46
CA GLY A 98 -14.54 7.80 2.25
C GLY A 98 -13.58 7.65 1.08
N LYS A 99 -12.61 8.55 0.91
CA LYS A 99 -11.63 8.46 -0.19
C LYS A 99 -10.62 7.33 0.01
N LEU A 100 -10.23 7.06 1.25
CA LEU A 100 -9.33 5.94 1.57
C LEU A 100 -10.01 4.57 1.48
N SER A 101 -11.34 4.52 1.55
CA SER A 101 -12.13 3.30 1.64
C SER A 101 -13.14 3.10 0.51
N PHE A 102 -12.88 3.61 -0.69
CA PHE A 102 -13.79 3.50 -1.84
C PHE A 102 -15.22 3.97 -1.56
N ASN A 103 -15.37 4.98 -0.69
CA ASN A 103 -16.65 5.53 -0.19
C ASN A 103 -17.55 4.53 0.56
N THR A 104 -16.97 3.55 1.19
CA THR A 104 -17.71 2.45 1.84
C THR A 104 -17.83 2.59 3.33
N PHE A 105 -16.79 3.03 4.04
CA PHE A 105 -16.87 3.28 5.48
C PHE A 105 -17.48 4.63 5.78
N HIS A 106 -18.22 4.69 6.86
CA HIS A 106 -18.93 5.88 7.34
C HIS A 106 -18.52 6.22 8.77
N PRO A 107 -18.53 7.51 9.16
CA PRO A 107 -18.84 8.70 8.32
C PRO A 107 -17.76 8.97 7.25
N LYS A 108 -18.19 9.27 6.02
CA LYS A 108 -17.29 9.42 4.86
C LYS A 108 -16.38 10.64 4.93
N ASP A 109 -16.87 11.70 5.56
CA ASP A 109 -16.21 13.01 5.56
C ASP A 109 -15.21 13.19 6.71
N LEU A 110 -15.03 12.16 7.53
CA LEU A 110 -14.00 12.18 8.57
C LEU A 110 -12.63 12.36 7.94
N VAL A 111 -11.91 13.35 8.43
CA VAL A 111 -10.55 13.60 7.99
C VAL A 111 -9.61 12.55 8.62
N CYS A 112 -8.79 11.96 7.79
CA CYS A 112 -7.78 10.99 8.18
C CYS A 112 -6.40 11.50 7.79
N THR A 113 -5.45 11.51 8.70
CA THR A 113 -4.04 11.71 8.40
C THR A 113 -3.38 10.36 8.19
N LEU A 114 -2.78 10.17 7.02
CA LEU A 114 -2.05 8.96 6.68
C LEU A 114 -0.63 9.04 7.25
N ARG A 115 -0.27 8.12 8.16
CA ARG A 115 1.04 8.06 8.83
C ARG A 115 2.04 7.23 8.06
N GLY A 116 1.57 6.14 7.46
CA GLY A 116 2.40 5.22 6.68
C GLY A 116 1.55 4.28 5.84
N VAL A 117 2.18 3.71 4.83
CA VAL A 117 1.61 2.64 4.01
C VAL A 117 2.60 1.50 3.96
N ARG A 118 2.12 0.30 4.33
CA ARG A 118 2.89 -0.94 4.23
C ARG A 118 2.29 -1.82 3.14
N ASN A 119 3.13 -2.54 2.43
CA ASN A 119 2.69 -3.58 1.50
C ASN A 119 3.18 -4.93 1.99
N VAL A 120 2.28 -5.87 2.19
CA VAL A 120 2.57 -7.22 2.66
C VAL A 120 2.30 -8.21 1.54
N VAL A 121 3.31 -8.98 1.19
CA VAL A 121 3.23 -10.03 0.16
C VAL A 121 3.60 -11.37 0.80
N ALA A 122 2.68 -12.31 0.78
CA ALA A 122 2.87 -13.64 1.36
C ALA A 122 2.31 -14.72 0.41
N PRO A 123 2.87 -15.94 0.42
CA PRO A 123 2.38 -17.01 -0.42
C PRO A 123 1.00 -17.49 0.03
N LYS A 124 0.17 -17.92 -0.92
CA LYS A 124 -1.12 -18.56 -0.68
C LYS A 124 -1.08 -20.01 -1.15
N SER A 125 -1.97 -20.83 -0.58
CA SER A 125 -2.05 -22.26 -0.89
C SER A 125 -2.43 -22.59 -2.35
N ASP A 126 -3.00 -21.63 -3.07
CA ASP A 126 -3.40 -21.73 -4.48
C ASP A 126 -2.30 -21.34 -5.48
N GLY A 127 -1.08 -21.08 -5.01
CA GLY A 127 0.05 -20.65 -5.83
C GLY A 127 0.04 -19.16 -6.20
N THR A 128 -0.93 -18.41 -5.71
CA THR A 128 -0.94 -16.93 -5.78
C THR A 128 -0.26 -16.32 -4.55
N PHE A 129 -0.17 -15.00 -4.50
CA PHE A 129 0.38 -14.26 -3.36
C PHE A 129 -0.64 -13.26 -2.84
N THR A 130 -0.65 -12.97 -1.54
CA THR A 130 -1.29 -11.74 -1.06
C THR A 130 -0.55 -10.54 -1.60
N TYR A 131 -1.22 -9.40 -1.72
CA TYR A 131 -0.61 -8.12 -2.06
C TYR A 131 -1.33 -7.01 -1.26
N ASP A 132 -1.31 -7.16 0.04
CA ASP A 132 -2.10 -6.35 0.94
C ASP A 132 -1.47 -4.97 1.15
N LEU A 133 -2.29 -3.92 1.12
CA LEU A 133 -1.88 -2.55 1.44
C LEU A 133 -2.48 -2.15 2.78
N ILE A 134 -1.62 -1.90 3.75
CA ILE A 134 -1.99 -1.50 5.10
C ILE A 134 -1.69 -0.01 5.26
N CYS A 135 -2.73 0.78 5.52
CA CYS A 135 -2.64 2.21 5.73
C CYS A 135 -2.81 2.52 7.22
N ASP A 136 -1.73 2.95 7.87
CA ASP A 136 -1.75 3.44 9.25
C ASP A 136 -2.28 4.87 9.27
N THR A 137 -3.39 5.12 9.96
CA THR A 137 -4.10 6.39 9.91
C THR A 137 -4.40 6.94 11.29
N ILE A 138 -4.52 8.27 11.37
CA ILE A 138 -5.17 8.97 12.48
C ILE A 138 -6.49 9.50 11.96
N VAL A 139 -7.59 9.06 12.55
CA VAL A 139 -8.94 9.57 12.26
C VAL A 139 -9.22 10.72 13.23
N HIS A 140 -9.47 11.91 12.67
CA HIS A 140 -9.76 13.11 13.46
C HIS A 140 -11.26 13.19 13.76
N LEU A 141 -11.61 13.04 15.03
CA LEU A 141 -12.98 13.15 15.53
C LEU A 141 -13.16 14.43 16.33
N PRO A 142 -14.40 14.95 16.47
CA PRO A 142 -14.65 16.17 17.25
C PRO A 142 -14.19 16.07 18.70
N GLU A 143 -14.27 14.89 19.31
CA GLU A 143 -13.91 14.64 20.71
C GLU A 143 -12.45 14.23 20.91
N GLY A 144 -11.69 14.01 19.83
CA GLY A 144 -10.28 13.62 19.88
C GLY A 144 -9.88 12.67 18.76
N ASP A 145 -8.59 12.46 18.63
CA ASP A 145 -8.01 11.62 17.58
C ASP A 145 -7.99 10.15 17.98
N VAL A 146 -8.28 9.27 17.02
CA VAL A 146 -8.14 7.82 17.18
C VAL A 146 -7.27 7.23 16.07
N GLU A 147 -6.36 6.34 16.45
CA GLU A 147 -5.52 5.62 15.50
C GLU A 147 -6.29 4.45 14.92
N ALA A 148 -6.18 4.28 13.61
CA ALA A 148 -6.86 3.23 12.85
C ALA A 148 -5.94 2.63 11.79
N GLU A 149 -6.25 1.41 11.40
CA GLU A 149 -5.63 0.71 10.30
C GLU A 149 -6.67 0.44 9.21
N ILE A 150 -6.34 0.77 7.97
CA ILE A 150 -7.14 0.39 6.80
C ILE A 150 -6.34 -0.64 6.02
N LEU A 151 -6.76 -1.89 6.08
CA LEU A 151 -6.23 -2.99 5.30
C LEU A 151 -7.00 -3.08 3.98
N ASN A 152 -6.32 -2.86 2.84
CA ASN A 152 -6.86 -3.14 1.52
C ASN A 152 -6.37 -4.53 1.08
N GLU A 153 -7.28 -5.50 1.16
CA GLU A 153 -7.01 -6.89 0.86
C GLU A 153 -6.90 -7.11 -0.64
N SER A 154 -5.84 -7.78 -1.07
CA SER A 154 -5.66 -8.15 -2.46
C SER A 154 -4.82 -9.40 -2.60
N PHE A 155 -4.87 -9.99 -3.78
CA PHE A 155 -3.93 -11.03 -4.18
C PHE A 155 -3.32 -10.68 -5.52
N CYS A 156 -2.18 -11.26 -5.82
CA CYS A 156 -1.51 -11.08 -7.09
C CYS A 156 -1.05 -12.42 -7.67
N CYS A 157 -0.93 -12.43 -8.99
CA CYS A 157 -0.34 -13.52 -9.74
C CYS A 157 0.40 -12.98 -10.97
N LYS A 158 1.28 -13.79 -11.53
CA LYS A 158 1.86 -13.51 -12.83
C LYS A 158 0.76 -13.60 -13.89
N ASP A 159 0.75 -12.67 -14.80
CA ASP A 159 -0.08 -12.73 -16.01
C ASP A 159 0.71 -13.45 -17.11
N ASP A 160 0.25 -14.63 -17.52
CA ASP A 160 0.96 -15.47 -18.50
C ASP A 160 1.05 -14.82 -19.88
N GLU A 161 0.11 -13.93 -20.24
CA GLU A 161 0.11 -13.25 -21.54
C GLU A 161 1.08 -12.06 -21.58
N SER A 162 1.09 -11.25 -20.53
CA SER A 162 1.88 -10.01 -20.49
C SER A 162 3.19 -10.14 -19.72
N GLY A 163 3.37 -11.21 -18.93
CA GLY A 163 4.49 -11.39 -18.01
C GLY A 163 4.47 -10.48 -16.79
N ARG A 164 3.45 -9.60 -16.64
CA ARG A 164 3.31 -8.63 -15.57
C ARG A 164 2.74 -9.25 -14.31
N VAL A 165 2.91 -8.57 -13.19
CA VAL A 165 2.18 -8.92 -11.97
C VAL A 165 0.80 -8.28 -11.99
N THR A 166 -0.24 -9.10 -12.03
CA THR A 166 -1.63 -8.64 -11.94
C THR A 166 -2.10 -8.68 -10.49
N VAL A 167 -2.67 -7.59 -10.02
CA VAL A 167 -3.19 -7.42 -8.65
C VAL A 167 -4.71 -7.36 -8.69
N PHE A 168 -5.36 -8.12 -7.82
CA PHE A 168 -6.82 -8.20 -7.68
C PHE A 168 -7.22 -7.75 -6.27
N PHE A 169 -7.85 -6.59 -6.16
CA PHE A 169 -8.38 -6.09 -4.90
C PHE A 169 -9.71 -6.77 -4.57
N THR A 170 -9.78 -7.39 -3.39
CA THR A 170 -10.91 -8.24 -2.96
C THR A 170 -11.72 -7.65 -1.82
N GLY A 171 -11.15 -6.72 -1.06
CA GLY A 171 -11.83 -6.13 0.07
C GLY A 171 -11.05 -5.01 0.74
N SER A 172 -11.66 -4.47 1.79
CA SER A 172 -11.01 -3.52 2.68
C SER A 172 -11.55 -3.70 4.10
N THR A 173 -10.68 -3.61 5.10
CA THR A 173 -11.04 -3.69 6.52
C THR A 173 -10.58 -2.42 7.22
N LEU A 174 -11.47 -1.79 7.98
CA LEU A 174 -11.18 -0.68 8.88
C LEU A 174 -11.17 -1.22 10.32
N SER A 175 -10.07 -1.05 11.02
CA SER A 175 -9.86 -1.53 12.39
C SER A 175 -9.29 -0.45 13.29
N PRO A 176 -9.65 -0.44 14.59
CA PRO A 176 -8.93 0.37 15.57
C PRO A 176 -7.52 -0.19 15.75
N SER A 177 -6.53 0.67 15.97
CA SER A 177 -5.16 0.23 16.25
C SER A 177 -5.07 -0.53 17.60
N SER A 178 -3.97 -1.24 17.82
CA SER A 178 -3.72 -1.92 19.10
C SER A 178 -3.70 -0.95 20.28
N THR A 179 -3.23 0.27 20.09
CA THR A 179 -3.23 1.32 21.13
C THR A 179 -4.65 1.76 21.49
N VAL A 180 -5.55 1.87 20.49
CA VAL A 180 -6.97 2.17 20.72
C VAL A 180 -7.67 1.00 21.42
N LEU A 181 -7.37 -0.23 21.03
CA LEU A 181 -7.93 -1.43 21.68
C LEU A 181 -7.54 -1.55 23.16
N ALA A 182 -6.37 -1.04 23.55
CA ALA A 182 -5.88 -1.05 24.93
C ALA A 182 -6.42 0.12 25.78
N ASP A 183 -7.00 1.15 25.17
CA ASP A 183 -7.49 2.36 25.84
C ASP A 183 -9.02 2.42 25.82
N ALA A 184 -9.64 2.22 26.99
CA ALA A 184 -11.11 2.20 27.11
C ALA A 184 -11.78 3.50 26.66
N SER A 185 -11.14 4.67 26.84
CA SER A 185 -11.69 5.96 26.42
C SER A 185 -11.68 6.09 24.90
N LYS A 186 -10.57 5.75 24.26
CA LYS A 186 -10.44 5.72 22.79
C LYS A 186 -11.36 4.66 22.16
N MET A 187 -11.50 3.49 22.81
CA MET A 187 -12.45 2.47 22.35
C MET A 187 -13.92 2.92 22.46
N SER A 188 -14.26 3.67 23.52
CA SER A 188 -15.58 4.27 23.62
C SER A 188 -15.87 5.25 22.49
N LEU A 189 -14.87 6.10 22.18
CA LEU A 189 -14.94 7.06 21.09
C LEU A 189 -15.06 6.37 19.71
N TRP A 190 -14.25 5.33 19.48
CA TRP A 190 -14.34 4.46 18.31
C TRP A 190 -15.74 3.87 18.14
N SER A 191 -16.24 3.21 19.20
CA SER A 191 -17.53 2.54 19.17
C SER A 191 -18.70 3.50 18.98
N LYS A 192 -18.62 4.71 19.53
CA LYS A 192 -19.60 5.78 19.30
C LYS A 192 -19.60 6.24 17.85
N THR A 193 -18.43 6.36 17.25
CA THR A 193 -18.27 6.88 15.87
C THR A 193 -18.59 5.80 14.83
N PHE A 194 -18.13 4.57 15.06
CA PHE A 194 -18.23 3.46 14.12
C PHE A 194 -19.12 2.35 14.67
N ASN A 195 -20.41 2.59 14.81
CA ASN A 195 -21.39 1.57 15.18
C ASN A 195 -22.30 1.20 14.01
N GLU A 196 -22.97 0.08 14.10
CA GLU A 196 -23.91 -0.37 13.05
C GLU A 196 -25.04 0.64 12.76
N SER A 197 -25.49 1.38 13.78
CA SER A 197 -26.54 2.38 13.60
C SER A 197 -26.05 3.58 12.79
N THR A 198 -24.82 4.04 13.03
CA THR A 198 -24.19 5.11 12.25
C THR A 198 -23.99 4.68 10.79
N LEU A 199 -23.59 3.44 10.56
CA LEU A 199 -23.46 2.89 9.21
C LEU A 199 -24.82 2.78 8.49
N LYS A 200 -25.88 2.47 9.22
CA LYS A 200 -27.25 2.38 8.68
C LYS A 200 -27.88 3.78 8.47
N THR A 201 -27.66 4.72 9.38
CA THR A 201 -28.22 6.07 9.32
C THR A 201 -27.63 6.88 8.17
N ALA A 202 -26.35 6.75 7.92
CA ALA A 202 -25.70 7.38 6.77
C ALA A 202 -26.26 6.91 5.42
N ALA A 203 -26.93 5.76 5.38
CA ALA A 203 -27.67 5.30 4.20
C ALA A 203 -29.04 5.99 4.05
N ALA A 204 -29.61 6.51 5.13
CA ALA A 204 -30.94 7.13 5.14
C ALA A 204 -30.93 8.64 4.82
N GLU A 205 -29.81 9.34 5.08
CA GLU A 205 -29.67 10.79 4.87
C GLU A 205 -29.41 11.20 3.41
N ARG A 206 -29.36 10.25 2.49
CA ARG A 206 -29.07 10.53 1.09
C ARG A 206 -30.30 10.95 0.31
N THR A 207 -30.14 11.96 -0.57
CA THR A 207 -31.10 12.21 -1.62
C THR A 207 -31.42 10.94 -2.39
N TYR A 208 -32.68 10.72 -2.75
CA TYR A 208 -33.16 9.52 -3.46
C TYR A 208 -32.30 9.13 -4.66
N PHE A 209 -31.77 10.09 -5.40
CA PHE A 209 -30.88 9.85 -6.55
C PHE A 209 -29.50 9.36 -6.10
N GLY A 210 -28.91 9.94 -5.05
CA GLY A 210 -27.63 9.48 -4.49
C GLY A 210 -27.71 8.07 -3.90
N TRP A 211 -28.84 7.74 -3.27
CA TRP A 211 -29.12 6.38 -2.77
C TRP A 211 -29.25 5.37 -3.92
N LEU A 212 -29.94 5.75 -5.01
CA LEU A 212 -30.11 4.86 -6.17
C LEU A 212 -28.77 4.58 -6.85
N MET A 213 -27.93 5.60 -7.03
CA MET A 213 -26.58 5.47 -7.59
C MET A 213 -25.66 4.60 -6.71
N ASP A 214 -25.71 4.80 -5.39
CA ASP A 214 -24.92 4.01 -4.44
C ASP A 214 -25.39 2.55 -4.40
N LYS A 215 -26.70 2.32 -4.43
CA LYS A 215 -27.28 0.98 -4.50
C LYS A 215 -26.97 0.29 -5.83
N ALA A 216 -27.01 1.02 -6.94
CA ALA A 216 -26.60 0.52 -8.24
C ALA A 216 -25.11 0.18 -8.27
N LEU A 217 -24.25 1.05 -7.73
CA LEU A 217 -22.81 0.85 -7.64
C LEU A 217 -22.47 -0.36 -6.72
N LYS A 218 -23.08 -0.44 -5.54
CA LYS A 218 -22.93 -1.57 -4.62
C LYS A 218 -23.40 -2.88 -5.24
N ARG A 219 -24.52 -2.84 -5.97
CA ARG A 219 -25.03 -4.04 -6.68
C ARG A 219 -24.18 -4.42 -7.87
N MET A 220 -23.67 -3.44 -8.62
CA MET A 220 -22.82 -3.67 -9.79
C MET A 220 -21.43 -4.20 -9.36
N LEU A 221 -20.90 -3.70 -8.24
CA LEU A 221 -19.63 -4.13 -7.67
C LEU A 221 -19.79 -5.28 -6.66
N GLY A 222 -21.04 -5.62 -6.30
CA GLY A 222 -21.34 -6.70 -5.37
C GLY A 222 -20.75 -6.49 -3.97
N MET A 223 -20.70 -5.23 -3.49
CA MET A 223 -20.07 -4.90 -2.21
C MET A 223 -21.01 -5.18 -1.03
N SER A 224 -20.48 -5.86 0.00
CA SER A 224 -21.16 -6.06 1.27
C SER A 224 -20.27 -5.60 2.43
N VAL A 225 -20.82 -4.78 3.33
CA VAL A 225 -20.12 -4.36 4.57
C VAL A 225 -20.64 -5.21 5.71
N ARG A 226 -19.74 -5.83 6.47
CA ARG A 226 -20.05 -6.60 7.67
C ARG A 226 -19.23 -6.08 8.84
N MET A 227 -19.81 -6.10 10.04
CA MET A 227 -19.06 -5.91 11.26
C MET A 227 -18.43 -7.25 11.65
N GLU A 228 -17.12 -7.24 11.82
CA GLU A 228 -16.35 -8.40 12.28
C GLU A 228 -16.10 -8.38 13.80
N LYS A 229 -15.50 -9.46 14.30
CA LYS A 229 -15.04 -9.54 15.69
C LYS A 229 -14.03 -8.40 15.97
N ARG A 230 -14.03 -7.86 17.19
CA ARG A 230 -13.12 -6.81 17.70
C ARG A 230 -13.35 -5.41 17.12
N HIS A 231 -14.60 -5.03 16.85
CA HIS A 231 -14.95 -3.66 16.40
C HIS A 231 -14.36 -3.26 15.05
N SER A 232 -14.03 -4.22 14.19
CA SER A 232 -13.56 -4.01 12.83
C SER A 232 -14.72 -4.06 11.84
N PHE A 233 -14.59 -3.30 10.76
CA PHE A 233 -15.58 -3.25 9.68
C PHE A 233 -14.93 -3.76 8.41
N ARG A 234 -15.47 -4.82 7.82
CA ARG A 234 -14.96 -5.43 6.60
C ARG A 234 -15.91 -5.19 5.43
N LEU A 235 -15.31 -4.78 4.33
CA LEU A 235 -15.93 -4.67 3.04
C LEU A 235 -15.36 -5.74 2.11
N GLU A 236 -16.23 -6.51 1.51
CA GLU A 236 -15.85 -7.48 0.47
C GLU A 236 -16.34 -7.01 -0.90
N PHE A 237 -15.52 -7.23 -1.91
CA PHE A 237 -15.88 -7.01 -3.32
C PHE A 237 -16.23 -8.36 -3.95
N ASN A 238 -17.46 -8.52 -4.41
CA ASN A 238 -17.85 -9.74 -5.14
C ASN A 238 -17.16 -9.82 -6.51
N LYS A 239 -16.73 -8.68 -7.04
CA LYS A 239 -15.92 -8.60 -8.25
C LYS A 239 -14.64 -7.84 -7.94
N ALA A 240 -13.52 -8.54 -7.98
CA ALA A 240 -12.21 -7.96 -7.73
C ALA A 240 -11.88 -6.87 -8.76
N PHE A 241 -11.31 -5.76 -8.28
CA PHE A 241 -10.74 -4.75 -9.16
C PHE A 241 -9.38 -5.24 -9.64
N ARG A 242 -9.17 -5.24 -10.95
CA ARG A 242 -7.91 -5.65 -11.55
C ARG A 242 -7.02 -4.44 -11.83
N GLY A 243 -5.79 -4.52 -11.38
CA GLY A 243 -4.68 -3.66 -11.76
C GLY A 243 -3.47 -4.49 -12.15
N HIS A 244 -2.44 -3.87 -12.68
CA HIS A 244 -1.14 -4.51 -12.89
C HIS A 244 -0.02 -3.59 -12.45
N ILE A 245 1.10 -4.19 -12.12
CA ILE A 245 2.34 -3.52 -11.77
C ILE A 245 3.49 -4.12 -12.58
N ASP A 246 4.40 -3.25 -13.01
CA ASP A 246 5.71 -3.61 -13.50
C ASP A 246 6.71 -3.45 -12.35
N VAL A 247 7.59 -4.40 -12.14
CA VAL A 247 8.67 -4.28 -11.15
C VAL A 247 9.89 -3.71 -11.85
N LEU A 248 10.26 -2.49 -11.51
CA LEU A 248 11.38 -1.79 -12.12
C LEU A 248 12.73 -2.15 -11.47
N TYR A 249 12.69 -2.47 -10.18
CA TYR A 249 13.86 -2.86 -9.40
C TYR A 249 13.42 -3.70 -8.19
N LEU A 250 14.20 -4.70 -7.85
CA LEU A 250 13.97 -5.55 -6.67
C LEU A 250 15.30 -6.12 -6.17
N ASP A 251 15.58 -5.92 -4.87
CA ASP A 251 16.63 -6.59 -4.13
C ASP A 251 16.20 -6.90 -2.69
N GLU A 252 17.15 -7.25 -1.83
CA GLU A 252 16.91 -7.59 -0.42
C GLU A 252 16.36 -6.41 0.39
N GLU A 253 16.63 -5.16 -0.02
CA GLU A 253 16.29 -3.95 0.73
C GLU A 253 15.15 -3.16 0.11
N MET A 254 15.08 -3.12 -1.22
CA MET A 254 14.26 -2.16 -1.95
C MET A 254 13.44 -2.81 -3.07
N ARG A 255 12.22 -2.33 -3.23
CA ARG A 255 11.36 -2.67 -4.37
C ARG A 255 10.79 -1.40 -4.99
N ILE A 256 10.93 -1.27 -6.31
CA ILE A 256 10.36 -0.16 -7.09
C ILE A 256 9.37 -0.75 -8.07
N THR A 257 8.13 -0.28 -8.01
CA THR A 257 7.06 -0.73 -8.91
C THR A 257 6.43 0.43 -9.66
N LYS A 258 5.89 0.13 -10.84
CA LYS A 258 5.12 1.08 -11.65
C LYS A 258 3.74 0.50 -11.93
N GLY A 259 2.71 1.18 -11.47
CA GLY A 259 1.32 0.79 -11.72
C GLY A 259 0.84 1.16 -13.12
N ASN A 260 -0.30 0.60 -13.50
CA ASN A 260 -0.94 0.77 -14.82
C ASN A 260 -1.27 2.23 -15.19
N ARG A 261 -1.29 3.16 -14.22
CA ARG A 261 -1.48 4.61 -14.45
C ARG A 261 -0.17 5.38 -14.44
N GLY A 262 0.97 4.68 -14.49
CA GLY A 262 2.30 5.29 -14.46
C GLY A 262 2.76 5.75 -13.07
N THR A 263 2.00 5.49 -12.02
CA THR A 263 2.41 5.80 -10.65
C THR A 263 3.57 4.89 -10.25
N ILE A 264 4.68 5.50 -9.87
CA ILE A 264 5.85 4.79 -9.34
C ILE A 264 5.76 4.77 -7.81
N VAL A 265 6.02 3.62 -7.23
CA VAL A 265 6.07 3.41 -5.78
C VAL A 265 7.42 2.82 -5.42
N ILE A 266 8.13 3.50 -4.54
CA ILE A 266 9.40 3.04 -3.97
C ILE A 266 9.10 2.54 -2.56
N MET A 267 9.57 1.35 -2.27
CA MET A 267 9.31 0.66 -1.01
C MET A 267 10.62 0.11 -0.45
N GLU A 268 10.79 0.19 0.85
CA GLU A 268 11.90 -0.44 1.57
C GLU A 268 11.38 -1.61 2.39
N ARG A 269 12.15 -2.69 2.39
CA ARG A 269 11.84 -3.87 3.18
C ARG A 269 11.95 -3.53 4.66
N ILE A 270 10.91 -3.85 5.40
CA ILE A 270 10.95 -3.85 6.86
C ILE A 270 11.67 -5.15 7.23
N CYS A 271 12.78 -5.07 7.95
CA CYS A 271 13.50 -6.26 8.40
C CYS A 271 12.53 -7.21 9.10
N SER A 272 12.21 -8.30 8.44
CA SER A 272 11.49 -9.39 9.06
C SER A 272 12.47 -10.10 9.99
N HIS A 273 12.36 -9.89 11.30
CA HIS A 273 12.74 -10.93 12.21
C HIS A 273 11.83 -12.12 11.92
N GLU A 274 12.39 -13.10 11.21
CA GLU A 274 11.89 -14.46 11.07
C GLU A 274 10.41 -14.63 10.63
N PHE A 275 10.18 -14.66 9.33
CA PHE A 275 9.15 -15.59 8.84
C PHE A 275 9.76 -17.00 8.96
N GLY A 276 9.58 -17.61 10.13
CA GLY A 276 9.86 -19.03 10.30
C GLY A 276 9.05 -19.80 9.28
N LEU A 277 9.76 -20.52 8.43
CA LEU A 277 9.18 -21.57 7.59
C LEU A 277 8.49 -22.55 8.53
N ILE A 278 7.17 -22.58 8.53
CA ILE A 278 6.37 -23.67 9.05
C ILE A 278 5.93 -24.54 7.88
#